data_98e21e4118b4685cc99496c24d96faeb
#
_entry.id   98e21e4118b4685cc99496c24d96faeb
#
_cell.length_a   1.000
_cell.length_b   1.000
_cell.length_c   1.000
_cell.angle_alpha   90.00
_cell.angle_beta   90.00
_cell.angle_gamma   90.00
#
_symmetry.space_group_name_H-M   'P 1'
#
loop_
_entity.id
_entity.type
_entity.pdbx_description
1 polymer ?
#
loop_
_entity_poly.entity_id
_entity_poly.type
_entity_poly.pdbx_seq_one_letter_code
_entity_poly.pdbx_strand_id
1 'polypeptide(L)'
;ATIHAEKLSLAYSRIIYGLMILLTPVVFIVNKITEGVLVILHVNPDEKANAMTEHELRTLVNVGEKDGVIENEEKQMIYNVFDLGDAIAKDVMVPRVNVTFADIDSSYDELIDLFREDKFTRLPVYQETKDNVVGTINMKDLLVYPKDKPFSIRNILREPYFTYEYKATADLMIEMRKASVNLAIVLDEYGATAGLVTLEDLLEEIVGEIRDEYDEDEVEDIKEIQPEREYVVQGSAKLDDINEALHINLESEDYDSIGGYIIEQLDCLPKEGQSVTLESGIRLVVDRLDKNRIELVHIWLPEKKTETEEQP
;
A
#
# COMPACT_ATOMS: atom_id res chain seq x y z
N ALA A 1 29.66 33.87 -10.42
CA ALA A 1 30.50 32.66 -10.18
C ALA A 1 30.85 31.89 -11.46
N THR A 2 30.07 31.99 -12.53
CA THR A 2 30.21 31.20 -13.77
C THR A 2 31.32 31.66 -14.73
N ILE A 3 31.70 32.94 -14.70
CA ILE A 3 32.67 33.50 -15.69
C ILE A 3 34.13 33.03 -15.45
N HIS A 4 34.46 32.57 -14.23
CA HIS A 4 35.81 32.08 -13.93
C HIS A 4 35.95 30.56 -14.11
N ALA A 5 34.85 29.82 -14.21
CA ALA A 5 34.85 28.37 -14.36
C ALA A 5 35.43 27.92 -15.72
N GLU A 6 35.10 28.60 -16.80
CA GLU A 6 35.64 28.27 -18.14
C GLU A 6 37.16 28.46 -18.26
N LYS A 7 37.69 29.56 -17.74
CA LYS A 7 39.16 29.82 -17.79
C LYS A 7 39.94 28.84 -16.91
N LEU A 8 39.39 28.50 -15.75
CA LEU A 8 39.97 27.49 -14.85
C LEU A 8 39.91 26.09 -15.48
N SER A 9 38.81 25.69 -16.11
CA SER A 9 38.67 24.39 -16.76
C SER A 9 39.66 24.23 -17.93
N LEU A 10 39.88 25.29 -18.73
CA LEU A 10 40.86 25.29 -19.81
C LEU A 10 42.32 25.23 -19.32
N ALA A 11 42.62 25.85 -18.18
CA ALA A 11 43.94 25.80 -17.57
C ALA A 11 44.26 24.42 -17.00
N TYR A 12 43.28 23.75 -16.36
CA TYR A 12 43.45 22.41 -15.81
C TYR A 12 43.35 21.31 -16.86
N SER A 13 42.70 21.53 -18.02
CA SER A 13 42.48 20.53 -19.05
C SER A 13 43.80 19.93 -19.57
N ARG A 14 44.87 20.72 -19.70
CA ARG A 14 46.20 20.24 -20.12
C ARG A 14 46.82 19.31 -19.09
N ILE A 15 46.68 19.63 -17.81
CA ILE A 15 47.24 18.85 -16.70
C ILE A 15 46.46 17.53 -16.60
N ILE A 16 45.14 17.60 -16.68
CA ILE A 16 44.26 16.41 -16.67
C ILE A 16 44.52 15.53 -17.86
N TYR A 17 44.69 16.10 -19.07
CA TYR A 17 45.02 15.33 -20.29
C TYR A 17 46.38 14.65 -20.17
N GLY A 18 47.41 15.32 -19.65
CA GLY A 18 48.72 14.71 -19.38
C GLY A 18 48.63 13.58 -18.36
N LEU A 19 47.83 13.75 -17.32
CA LEU A 19 47.57 12.73 -16.30
C LEU A 19 46.80 11.51 -16.89
N MET A 20 45.81 11.79 -17.74
CA MET A 20 45.08 10.72 -18.47
C MET A 20 46.01 9.87 -19.31
N ILE A 21 46.89 10.50 -20.12
CA ILE A 21 47.85 9.77 -20.95
C ILE A 21 48.82 8.92 -20.10
N LEU A 22 49.24 9.46 -18.96
CA LEU A 22 50.13 8.71 -18.06
C LEU A 22 49.43 7.54 -17.38
N LEU A 23 48.15 7.68 -17.02
CA LEU A 23 47.38 6.67 -16.30
C LEU A 23 46.75 5.62 -17.26
N THR A 24 46.51 5.95 -18.52
CA THR A 24 45.90 5.04 -19.51
C THR A 24 46.59 3.67 -19.59
N PRO A 25 47.94 3.56 -19.70
CA PRO A 25 48.57 2.27 -19.72
C PRO A 25 48.43 1.47 -18.42
N VAL A 26 48.40 2.16 -17.28
CA VAL A 26 48.20 1.53 -15.98
C VAL A 26 46.79 0.94 -15.89
N VAL A 27 45.78 1.73 -16.27
CA VAL A 27 44.36 1.28 -16.31
C VAL A 27 44.20 0.09 -17.28
N PHE A 28 44.85 0.15 -18.44
CA PHE A 28 44.82 -0.94 -19.42
C PHE A 28 45.39 -2.25 -18.83
N ILE A 29 46.52 -2.17 -18.12
CA ILE A 29 47.14 -3.35 -17.49
C ILE A 29 46.22 -3.92 -16.40
N VAL A 30 45.66 -3.04 -15.53
CA VAL A 30 44.75 -3.46 -14.46
C VAL A 30 43.52 -4.15 -15.06
N ASN A 31 42.89 -3.57 -16.09
CA ASN A 31 41.73 -4.15 -16.75
C ASN A 31 42.08 -5.55 -17.38
N LYS A 32 43.22 -5.68 -17.98
CA LYS A 32 43.67 -6.99 -18.55
C LYS A 32 43.92 -8.06 -17.49
N ILE A 33 44.46 -7.67 -16.35
CA ILE A 33 44.62 -8.57 -15.21
C ILE A 33 43.24 -8.98 -14.66
N THR A 34 42.30 -8.01 -14.51
CA THR A 34 40.95 -8.28 -14.06
C THR A 34 40.19 -9.22 -14.99
N GLU A 35 40.24 -8.97 -16.32
CA GLU A 35 39.68 -9.89 -17.33
C GLU A 35 40.27 -11.30 -17.20
N GLY A 36 41.60 -11.42 -17.05
CA GLY A 36 42.27 -12.71 -16.85
C GLY A 36 41.82 -13.47 -15.61
N VAL A 37 41.63 -12.75 -14.48
CA VAL A 37 41.13 -13.33 -13.23
C VAL A 37 39.66 -13.77 -13.39
N LEU A 38 38.80 -12.95 -14.01
CA LEU A 38 37.40 -13.30 -14.25
C LEU A 38 37.24 -14.54 -15.14
N VAL A 39 38.11 -14.67 -16.20
CA VAL A 39 38.11 -15.87 -17.03
C VAL A 39 38.51 -17.12 -16.23
N ILE A 40 39.52 -17.02 -15.36
CA ILE A 40 39.95 -18.14 -14.49
C ILE A 40 38.85 -18.54 -13.53
N LEU A 41 38.09 -17.57 -13.01
CA LEU A 41 36.98 -17.80 -12.08
C LEU A 41 35.66 -18.20 -12.78
N HIS A 42 35.66 -18.32 -14.13
CA HIS A 42 34.46 -18.61 -14.93
C HIS A 42 33.30 -17.63 -14.67
N VAL A 43 33.57 -16.37 -14.33
CA VAL A 43 32.59 -15.30 -14.16
C VAL A 43 32.48 -14.53 -15.47
N ASN A 44 31.31 -14.54 -16.08
CA ASN A 44 31.01 -13.70 -17.25
C ASN A 44 30.77 -12.25 -16.79
N PRO A 45 31.65 -11.29 -17.11
CA PRO A 45 31.49 -9.91 -16.71
C PRO A 45 30.28 -9.22 -17.37
N ASP A 46 29.81 -9.73 -18.50
CA ASP A 46 28.74 -9.11 -19.29
C ASP A 46 27.34 -9.49 -18.83
N GLU A 47 27.16 -10.52 -18.01
CA GLU A 47 25.81 -10.97 -17.59
C GLU A 47 25.16 -10.16 -16.48
N LYS A 48 25.92 -9.38 -15.71
CA LYS A 48 25.37 -8.57 -14.59
C LYS A 48 25.78 -7.10 -14.57
N ALA A 49 26.73 -6.68 -15.41
CA ALA A 49 27.28 -5.32 -15.33
C ALA A 49 26.35 -4.21 -15.85
N ASN A 50 25.26 -4.56 -16.56
CA ASN A 50 24.32 -3.59 -17.14
C ASN A 50 22.87 -3.78 -16.69
N ALA A 51 22.58 -4.66 -15.75
CA ALA A 51 21.23 -4.77 -15.20
C ALA A 51 21.08 -3.73 -14.09
N MET A 52 20.37 -2.65 -14.39
CA MET A 52 20.00 -1.66 -13.39
C MET A 52 19.21 -2.36 -12.27
N THR A 53 19.61 -2.14 -11.03
CA THR A 53 18.93 -2.71 -9.87
C THR A 53 17.70 -1.87 -9.53
N GLU A 54 16.73 -2.46 -8.85
CA GLU A 54 15.56 -1.73 -8.36
C GLU A 54 15.97 -0.54 -7.49
N HIS A 55 16.96 -0.70 -6.63
CA HIS A 55 17.50 0.37 -5.81
C HIS A 55 18.03 1.56 -6.63
N GLU A 56 18.70 1.27 -7.76
CA GLU A 56 19.17 2.32 -8.69
C GLU A 56 17.98 3.02 -9.36
N LEU A 57 16.92 2.28 -9.73
CA LEU A 57 15.70 2.86 -10.29
C LEU A 57 14.99 3.74 -9.25
N ARG A 58 14.83 3.29 -8.01
CA ARG A 58 14.26 4.09 -6.90
C ARG A 58 15.08 5.37 -6.67
N THR A 59 16.41 5.28 -6.76
CA THR A 59 17.30 6.45 -6.63
C THR A 59 17.07 7.45 -7.76
N LEU A 60 16.91 6.99 -9.01
CA LEU A 60 16.63 7.87 -10.16
C LEU A 60 15.29 8.57 -10.02
N VAL A 61 14.26 7.86 -9.55
CA VAL A 61 12.93 8.43 -9.28
C VAL A 61 13.02 9.52 -8.21
N ASN A 62 13.76 9.30 -7.12
CA ASN A 62 13.99 10.31 -6.09
C ASN A 62 14.72 11.55 -6.62
N VAL A 63 15.69 11.38 -7.52
CA VAL A 63 16.36 12.53 -8.17
C VAL A 63 15.38 13.29 -9.05
N GLY A 64 14.53 12.57 -9.82
CA GLY A 64 13.52 13.19 -10.67
C GLY A 64 12.50 14.02 -9.90
N GLU A 65 12.10 13.56 -8.71
CA GLU A 65 11.19 14.31 -7.82
C GLU A 65 11.88 15.57 -7.28
N LYS A 66 13.13 15.47 -6.77
CA LYS A 66 13.90 16.61 -6.28
C LYS A 66 14.17 17.67 -7.35
N ASP A 67 14.32 17.25 -8.59
CA ASP A 67 14.52 18.14 -9.74
C ASP A 67 13.19 18.70 -10.29
N GLY A 68 12.03 18.33 -9.71
CA GLY A 68 10.70 18.79 -10.11
C GLY A 68 10.22 18.23 -11.45
N VAL A 69 10.78 17.10 -11.90
CA VAL A 69 10.38 16.39 -13.14
C VAL A 69 9.26 15.39 -12.87
N ILE A 70 9.19 14.86 -11.64
CA ILE A 70 8.21 13.87 -11.18
C ILE A 70 7.50 14.49 -9.96
N GLU A 71 6.18 14.41 -9.90
CA GLU A 71 5.39 14.83 -8.74
C GLU A 71 5.44 13.76 -7.64
N ASN A 72 5.16 14.14 -6.39
CA ASN A 72 5.24 13.23 -5.26
C ASN A 72 4.28 12.03 -5.41
N GLU A 73 3.06 12.27 -5.89
CA GLU A 73 2.07 11.22 -6.16
C GLU A 73 2.54 10.26 -7.27
N GLU A 74 3.13 10.79 -8.34
CA GLU A 74 3.70 9.95 -9.42
C GLU A 74 4.85 9.08 -8.91
N LYS A 75 5.72 9.63 -8.05
CA LYS A 75 6.80 8.88 -7.39
C LYS A 75 6.23 7.73 -6.55
N GLN A 76 5.18 8.00 -5.77
CA GLN A 76 4.56 6.99 -4.93
C GLN A 76 3.96 5.86 -5.78
N MET A 77 3.24 6.19 -6.85
CA MET A 77 2.73 5.18 -7.79
C MET A 77 3.84 4.31 -8.39
N ILE A 78 5.00 4.90 -8.72
CA ILE A 78 6.14 4.14 -9.22
C ILE A 78 6.68 3.16 -8.17
N TYR A 79 6.74 3.58 -6.91
CA TYR A 79 7.16 2.72 -5.81
C TYR A 79 6.16 1.59 -5.58
N ASN A 80 4.88 1.90 -5.54
CA ASN A 80 3.80 0.94 -5.40
C ASN A 80 3.83 -0.14 -6.52
N VAL A 81 4.22 0.24 -7.76
CA VAL A 81 4.40 -0.74 -8.84
C VAL A 81 5.55 -1.72 -8.56
N PHE A 82 6.64 -1.27 -7.92
CA PHE A 82 7.71 -2.18 -7.51
C PHE A 82 7.23 -3.11 -6.39
N ASP A 83 6.56 -2.56 -5.39
CA ASP A 83 6.06 -3.30 -4.24
C ASP A 83 4.99 -4.33 -4.64
N LEU A 84 4.10 -3.98 -5.61
CA LEU A 84 3.13 -4.91 -6.20
C LEU A 84 3.81 -6.13 -6.86
N GLY A 85 5.03 -5.95 -7.38
CA GLY A 85 5.79 -7.05 -7.98
C GLY A 85 6.19 -8.13 -6.97
N ASP A 86 6.41 -7.75 -5.73
CA ASP A 86 6.86 -8.62 -4.64
C ASP A 86 5.70 -9.13 -3.76
N ALA A 87 4.52 -8.48 -3.82
CA ALA A 87 3.34 -8.85 -3.06
C ALA A 87 2.66 -10.13 -3.59
N ILE A 88 1.93 -10.83 -2.73
CA ILE A 88 1.13 -12.01 -3.06
C ILE A 88 -0.37 -11.77 -2.77
N ALA A 89 -1.24 -12.59 -3.36
CA ALA A 89 -2.69 -12.46 -3.22
C ALA A 89 -3.16 -12.41 -1.76
N LYS A 90 -2.45 -13.09 -0.86
CA LYS A 90 -2.73 -13.09 0.59
C LYS A 90 -2.59 -11.71 1.22
N ASP A 91 -1.66 -10.89 0.74
CA ASP A 91 -1.36 -9.57 1.32
C ASP A 91 -2.44 -8.53 0.99
N VAL A 92 -3.11 -8.71 -0.17
CA VAL A 92 -4.11 -7.76 -0.70
C VAL A 92 -5.55 -8.29 -0.66
N MET A 93 -5.76 -9.56 -0.27
CA MET A 93 -7.09 -10.14 -0.24
C MET A 93 -7.96 -9.59 0.89
N VAL A 94 -9.25 -9.47 0.64
CA VAL A 94 -10.25 -9.38 1.71
C VAL A 94 -10.34 -10.74 2.39
N PRO A 95 -9.96 -10.87 3.69
CA PRO A 95 -10.02 -12.13 4.40
C PRO A 95 -11.44 -12.67 4.49
N ARG A 96 -11.61 -13.99 4.46
CA ARG A 96 -12.91 -14.69 4.51
C ARG A 96 -13.86 -14.19 5.59
N VAL A 97 -13.34 -13.79 6.73
CA VAL A 97 -14.14 -13.31 7.88
C VAL A 97 -14.86 -11.99 7.58
N ASN A 98 -14.33 -11.21 6.64
CA ASN A 98 -14.87 -9.93 6.22
C ASN A 98 -15.65 -10.03 4.90
N VAL A 99 -15.71 -11.21 4.26
CA VAL A 99 -16.41 -11.40 3.01
C VAL A 99 -17.89 -11.69 3.27
N THR A 100 -18.76 -10.94 2.59
CA THR A 100 -20.19 -11.24 2.51
C THR A 100 -20.45 -12.26 1.42
N PHE A 101 -21.10 -13.36 1.79
CA PHE A 101 -21.44 -14.47 0.89
C PHE A 101 -22.95 -14.59 0.74
N ALA A 102 -23.43 -14.96 -0.45
CA ALA A 102 -24.81 -15.37 -0.68
C ALA A 102 -24.93 -16.90 -0.67
N ASP A 103 -25.99 -17.43 -0.07
CA ASP A 103 -26.31 -18.86 -0.17
C ASP A 103 -26.95 -19.16 -1.53
N ILE A 104 -26.62 -20.33 -2.14
CA ILE A 104 -27.15 -20.76 -3.45
C ILE A 104 -28.69 -20.85 -3.45
N ASP A 105 -29.29 -21.07 -2.30
CA ASP A 105 -30.73 -21.25 -2.14
C ASP A 105 -31.43 -19.98 -1.59
N SER A 106 -30.70 -18.83 -1.47
CA SER A 106 -31.27 -17.52 -1.09
C SER A 106 -32.38 -17.08 -2.06
N SER A 107 -33.39 -16.45 -1.49
CA SER A 107 -34.48 -15.84 -2.25
C SER A 107 -34.05 -14.50 -2.89
N TYR A 108 -34.88 -14.00 -3.81
CA TYR A 108 -34.65 -12.67 -4.42
C TYR A 108 -34.60 -11.55 -3.40
N ASP A 109 -35.51 -11.54 -2.42
CA ASP A 109 -35.60 -10.48 -1.43
C ASP A 109 -34.41 -10.50 -0.47
N GLU A 110 -33.96 -11.67 -0.04
CA GLU A 110 -32.75 -11.83 0.77
C GLU A 110 -31.50 -11.28 0.08
N LEU A 111 -31.37 -11.53 -1.23
CA LEU A 111 -30.24 -10.98 -1.99
C LEU A 111 -30.30 -9.48 -2.14
N ILE A 112 -31.51 -8.91 -2.34
CA ILE A 112 -31.68 -7.46 -2.41
C ILE A 112 -31.29 -6.84 -1.08
N ASP A 113 -31.64 -7.46 0.05
CA ASP A 113 -31.28 -6.95 1.36
C ASP A 113 -29.75 -7.02 1.59
N LEU A 114 -29.09 -8.11 1.21
CA LEU A 114 -27.61 -8.21 1.25
C LEU A 114 -26.94 -7.10 0.41
N PHE A 115 -27.37 -6.91 -0.83
CA PHE A 115 -26.82 -5.86 -1.68
C PHE A 115 -27.13 -4.43 -1.18
N ARG A 116 -28.22 -4.25 -0.46
CA ARG A 116 -28.57 -2.95 0.12
C ARG A 116 -27.74 -2.61 1.36
N GLU A 117 -27.48 -3.63 2.19
CA GLU A 117 -26.72 -3.47 3.44
C GLU A 117 -25.24 -3.16 3.14
N ASP A 118 -24.62 -3.98 2.27
CA ASP A 118 -23.17 -3.90 2.03
C ASP A 118 -22.78 -3.06 0.81
N LYS A 119 -23.76 -2.66 -0.04
CA LYS A 119 -23.58 -1.87 -1.27
C LYS A 119 -22.59 -2.47 -2.29
N PHE A 120 -22.23 -3.72 -2.18
CA PHE A 120 -21.32 -4.38 -3.11
C PHE A 120 -21.92 -4.58 -4.51
N THR A 121 -21.09 -4.60 -5.53
CA THR A 121 -21.53 -4.89 -6.92
C THR A 121 -21.62 -6.38 -7.19
N ARG A 122 -20.80 -7.20 -6.52
CA ARG A 122 -20.69 -8.66 -6.72
C ARG A 122 -20.58 -9.37 -5.38
N LEU A 123 -21.21 -10.55 -5.31
CA LEU A 123 -21.09 -11.43 -4.14
C LEU A 123 -20.68 -12.83 -4.59
N PRO A 124 -19.77 -13.48 -3.86
CA PRO A 124 -19.54 -14.92 -4.00
C PRO A 124 -20.75 -15.70 -3.49
N VAL A 125 -21.05 -16.79 -4.18
CA VAL A 125 -22.17 -17.70 -3.84
C VAL A 125 -21.60 -19.02 -3.37
N TYR A 126 -22.00 -19.46 -2.20
CA TYR A 126 -21.59 -20.75 -1.64
C TYR A 126 -22.73 -21.76 -1.64
N GLN A 127 -22.35 -23.03 -1.55
CA GLN A 127 -23.28 -24.15 -1.35
C GLN A 127 -22.83 -24.95 -0.12
N GLU A 128 -23.74 -25.16 0.84
CA GLU A 128 -23.51 -25.86 2.11
C GLU A 128 -22.58 -25.14 3.08
N THR A 129 -21.35 -24.83 2.67
CA THR A 129 -20.36 -24.13 3.49
C THR A 129 -19.69 -23.02 2.69
N LYS A 130 -19.24 -21.95 3.38
CA LYS A 130 -18.50 -20.84 2.77
C LYS A 130 -17.16 -21.25 2.17
N ASP A 131 -16.70 -22.49 2.40
CA ASP A 131 -15.51 -23.05 1.74
C ASP A 131 -15.82 -23.55 0.33
N ASN A 132 -17.07 -23.85 0.05
CA ASN A 132 -17.53 -24.36 -1.24
C ASN A 132 -18.18 -23.24 -2.05
N VAL A 133 -17.40 -22.34 -2.61
CA VAL A 133 -17.88 -21.29 -3.51
C VAL A 133 -18.18 -21.90 -4.88
N VAL A 134 -19.44 -21.81 -5.29
CA VAL A 134 -19.93 -22.40 -6.56
C VAL A 134 -20.08 -21.38 -7.68
N GLY A 135 -19.95 -20.07 -7.38
CA GLY A 135 -20.04 -19.02 -8.37
C GLY A 135 -20.03 -17.63 -7.77
N THR A 136 -20.29 -16.66 -8.63
CA THR A 136 -20.49 -15.25 -8.25
C THR A 136 -21.78 -14.73 -8.86
N ILE A 137 -22.41 -13.76 -8.21
CA ILE A 137 -23.57 -13.03 -8.75
C ILE A 137 -23.24 -11.54 -8.84
N ASN A 138 -23.84 -10.87 -9.82
CA ASN A 138 -23.73 -9.44 -10.00
C ASN A 138 -25.08 -8.78 -9.69
N MET A 139 -25.08 -7.70 -8.92
CA MET A 139 -26.27 -6.91 -8.60
C MET A 139 -27.06 -6.51 -9.87
N LYS A 140 -26.36 -6.18 -10.96
CA LYS A 140 -26.99 -5.80 -12.24
C LYS A 140 -27.82 -6.94 -12.84
N ASP A 141 -27.35 -8.19 -12.73
CA ASP A 141 -28.09 -9.35 -13.23
C ASP A 141 -29.36 -9.60 -12.41
N LEU A 142 -29.31 -9.33 -11.10
CA LEU A 142 -30.47 -9.39 -10.21
C LEU A 142 -31.51 -8.32 -10.56
N LEU A 143 -31.09 -7.09 -10.79
CA LEU A 143 -31.99 -5.97 -11.12
C LEU A 143 -32.74 -6.15 -12.45
N VAL A 144 -32.14 -6.83 -13.43
CA VAL A 144 -32.76 -7.08 -14.72
C VAL A 144 -33.48 -8.44 -14.80
N TYR A 145 -33.56 -9.19 -13.68
CA TYR A 145 -34.22 -10.48 -13.66
C TYR A 145 -35.71 -10.36 -13.97
N PRO A 146 -36.27 -11.21 -14.88
CA PRO A 146 -37.66 -11.11 -15.26
C PRO A 146 -38.60 -11.42 -14.10
N LYS A 147 -39.52 -10.51 -13.79
CA LYS A 147 -40.48 -10.64 -12.68
C LYS A 147 -41.53 -11.72 -12.87
N ASP A 148 -41.74 -12.15 -14.11
CA ASP A 148 -42.71 -13.19 -14.51
C ASP A 148 -42.17 -14.62 -14.38
N LYS A 149 -40.90 -14.77 -14.04
CA LYS A 149 -40.25 -16.09 -13.85
C LYS A 149 -39.98 -16.38 -12.39
N PRO A 150 -40.07 -17.64 -11.96
CA PRO A 150 -39.63 -18.03 -10.63
C PRO A 150 -38.13 -17.73 -10.48
N PHE A 151 -37.76 -17.06 -9.40
CA PHE A 151 -36.39 -16.71 -9.14
C PHE A 151 -35.56 -17.95 -8.74
N SER A 152 -34.34 -18.02 -9.27
CA SER A 152 -33.31 -18.95 -8.79
C SER A 152 -31.94 -18.32 -9.08
N ILE A 153 -31.08 -18.29 -8.08
CA ILE A 153 -29.69 -17.83 -8.21
C ILE A 153 -28.96 -18.54 -9.33
N ARG A 154 -29.23 -19.85 -9.54
CA ARG A 154 -28.60 -20.67 -10.58
C ARG A 154 -28.76 -20.10 -11.99
N ASN A 155 -29.80 -19.28 -12.22
CA ASN A 155 -30.04 -18.65 -13.51
C ASN A 155 -29.18 -17.43 -13.79
N ILE A 156 -28.60 -16.83 -12.74
CA ILE A 156 -27.73 -15.63 -12.81
C ILE A 156 -26.32 -15.90 -12.29
N LEU A 157 -26.06 -17.15 -11.89
CA LEU A 157 -24.77 -17.59 -11.37
C LEU A 157 -23.73 -17.56 -12.49
N ARG A 158 -22.58 -16.98 -12.21
CA ARG A 158 -21.42 -16.95 -13.09
C ARG A 158 -20.34 -17.85 -12.54
N GLU A 159 -19.52 -18.45 -13.40
CA GLU A 159 -18.41 -19.29 -12.99
C GLU A 159 -17.43 -18.51 -12.12
N PRO A 160 -16.99 -19.07 -10.98
CA PRO A 160 -16.02 -18.42 -10.11
C PRO A 160 -14.62 -18.51 -10.72
N TYR A 161 -13.83 -17.48 -10.55
CA TYR A 161 -12.40 -17.52 -10.85
C TYR A 161 -11.65 -17.82 -9.55
N PHE A 162 -10.83 -18.86 -9.54
CA PHE A 162 -10.05 -19.26 -8.38
C PHE A 162 -8.58 -18.93 -8.56
N THR A 163 -7.95 -18.51 -7.47
CA THR A 163 -6.51 -18.34 -7.32
C THR A 163 -6.06 -18.91 -5.98
N TYR A 164 -4.80 -18.79 -5.62
CA TYR A 164 -4.24 -19.28 -4.37
C TYR A 164 -3.48 -18.17 -3.64
N GLU A 165 -3.33 -18.30 -2.31
CA GLU A 165 -2.75 -17.28 -1.43
C GLU A 165 -1.40 -16.75 -1.89
N TYR A 166 -0.51 -17.63 -2.38
CA TYR A 166 0.88 -17.28 -2.77
C TYR A 166 1.01 -16.86 -4.24
N LYS A 167 -0.07 -16.57 -4.92
CA LYS A 167 -0.04 -16.04 -6.29
C LYS A 167 0.48 -14.62 -6.28
N ALA A 168 1.51 -14.33 -7.08
CA ALA A 168 2.00 -12.97 -7.25
C ALA A 168 0.88 -12.03 -7.74
N THR A 169 0.71 -10.89 -7.09
CA THR A 169 -0.37 -9.91 -7.37
C THR A 169 -0.29 -9.37 -8.80
N ALA A 170 0.91 -9.08 -9.29
CA ALA A 170 1.13 -8.62 -10.66
C ALA A 170 0.65 -9.66 -11.71
N ASP A 171 0.95 -10.94 -11.48
CA ASP A 171 0.49 -12.03 -12.36
C ASP A 171 -1.03 -12.21 -12.28
N LEU A 172 -1.59 -12.17 -11.05
CA LEU A 172 -3.02 -12.29 -10.81
C LEU A 172 -3.78 -11.20 -11.55
N MET A 173 -3.33 -9.94 -11.45
CA MET A 173 -3.93 -8.81 -12.15
C MET A 173 -3.95 -9.01 -13.67
N ILE A 174 -2.84 -9.50 -14.25
CA ILE A 174 -2.75 -9.80 -15.68
C ILE A 174 -3.71 -10.91 -16.09
N GLU A 175 -3.81 -11.97 -15.29
CA GLU A 175 -4.69 -13.11 -15.54
C GLU A 175 -6.17 -12.72 -15.43
N MET A 176 -6.57 -12.01 -14.38
CA MET A 176 -7.94 -11.50 -14.19
C MET A 176 -8.36 -10.61 -15.35
N ARG A 177 -7.49 -9.67 -15.78
CA ARG A 177 -7.74 -8.81 -16.93
C ARG A 177 -7.90 -9.60 -18.23
N LYS A 178 -7.08 -10.62 -18.49
CA LYS A 178 -7.18 -11.49 -19.68
C LYS A 178 -8.45 -12.32 -19.68
N ALA A 179 -8.85 -12.80 -18.51
CA ALA A 179 -10.07 -13.58 -18.32
C ALA A 179 -11.34 -12.69 -18.29
N SER A 180 -11.19 -11.34 -18.24
CA SER A 180 -12.28 -10.38 -18.07
C SER A 180 -13.11 -10.65 -16.80
N VAL A 181 -12.44 -11.02 -15.71
CA VAL A 181 -13.03 -11.24 -14.39
C VAL A 181 -12.57 -10.13 -13.44
N ASN A 182 -13.48 -9.66 -12.59
CA ASN A 182 -13.22 -8.59 -11.64
C ASN A 182 -13.14 -9.09 -10.20
N LEU A 183 -13.44 -10.35 -9.95
CA LEU A 183 -13.41 -10.96 -8.62
C LEU A 183 -12.81 -12.35 -8.70
N ALA A 184 -11.80 -12.62 -7.90
CA ALA A 184 -11.14 -13.92 -7.75
C ALA A 184 -11.33 -14.44 -6.33
N ILE A 185 -11.66 -15.72 -6.20
CA ILE A 185 -11.72 -16.41 -4.92
C ILE A 185 -10.33 -16.95 -4.60
N VAL A 186 -9.80 -16.60 -3.45
CA VAL A 186 -8.49 -17.06 -2.98
C VAL A 186 -8.67 -18.33 -2.16
N LEU A 187 -7.94 -19.38 -2.54
CA LEU A 187 -7.93 -20.66 -1.84
C LEU A 187 -6.63 -20.83 -1.05
N ASP A 188 -6.74 -21.45 0.11
CA ASP A 188 -5.62 -21.91 0.91
C ASP A 188 -5.01 -23.23 0.36
N GLU A 189 -4.00 -23.77 1.03
CA GLU A 189 -3.32 -25.03 0.67
C GLU A 189 -4.22 -26.28 0.79
N TYR A 190 -5.35 -26.17 1.48
CA TYR A 190 -6.34 -27.25 1.65
C TYR A 190 -7.50 -27.15 0.66
N GLY A 191 -7.52 -26.09 -0.15
CA GLY A 191 -8.61 -25.82 -1.09
C GLY A 191 -9.83 -25.17 -0.46
N ALA A 192 -9.73 -24.70 0.79
CA ALA A 192 -10.78 -23.91 1.43
C ALA A 192 -10.66 -22.42 1.03
N THR A 193 -11.78 -21.71 1.09
CA THR A 193 -11.80 -20.27 0.79
C THR A 193 -11.07 -19.48 1.88
N ALA A 194 -9.93 -18.88 1.55
CA ALA A 194 -9.16 -17.98 2.42
C ALA A 194 -9.69 -16.54 2.36
N GLY A 195 -10.18 -16.11 1.19
CA GLY A 195 -10.69 -14.77 0.98
C GLY A 195 -11.10 -14.52 -0.47
N LEU A 196 -11.16 -13.27 -0.86
CA LEU A 196 -11.33 -12.85 -2.25
C LEU A 196 -10.44 -11.63 -2.56
N VAL A 197 -10.15 -11.45 -3.84
CA VAL A 197 -9.45 -10.28 -4.39
C VAL A 197 -10.28 -9.73 -5.53
N THR A 198 -10.45 -8.43 -5.58
CA THR A 198 -11.04 -7.76 -6.75
C THR A 198 -9.95 -7.14 -7.61
N LEU A 199 -10.28 -6.81 -8.87
CA LEU A 199 -9.36 -6.09 -9.74
C LEU A 199 -9.15 -4.66 -9.23
N GLU A 200 -10.18 -4.12 -8.59
CA GLU A 200 -10.17 -2.81 -7.93
C GLU A 200 -9.11 -2.79 -6.82
N ASP A 201 -9.06 -3.78 -5.91
CA ASP A 201 -8.06 -3.88 -4.83
C ASP A 201 -6.61 -3.93 -5.39
N LEU A 202 -6.40 -4.71 -6.46
CA LEU A 202 -5.08 -4.80 -7.12
C LEU A 202 -4.65 -3.48 -7.79
N LEU A 203 -5.60 -2.66 -8.24
CA LEU A 203 -5.31 -1.34 -8.80
C LEU A 203 -5.06 -0.31 -7.70
N GLU A 204 -5.75 -0.44 -6.59
CA GLU A 204 -5.58 0.39 -5.39
C GLU A 204 -4.16 0.28 -4.82
N GLU A 205 -3.56 -0.93 -4.84
CA GLU A 205 -2.15 -1.13 -4.49
C GLU A 205 -1.17 -0.29 -5.35
N ILE A 206 -1.55 0.10 -6.57
CA ILE A 206 -0.72 0.94 -7.45
C ILE A 206 -1.01 2.42 -7.23
N VAL A 207 -2.30 2.79 -7.26
CA VAL A 207 -2.74 4.19 -7.30
C VAL A 207 -2.83 4.79 -5.90
N GLY A 208 -2.92 3.94 -4.86
CA GLY A 208 -3.32 4.32 -3.51
C GLY A 208 -4.84 4.39 -3.41
N GLU A 209 -5.37 4.75 -2.26
CA GLU A 209 -6.82 4.82 -2.02
C GLU A 209 -7.50 5.71 -3.06
N ILE A 210 -8.38 5.09 -3.87
CA ILE A 210 -9.24 5.81 -4.82
C ILE A 210 -10.53 6.13 -4.04
N ARG A 211 -10.70 7.38 -3.64
CA ARG A 211 -11.93 7.84 -2.97
C ARG A 211 -13.13 7.60 -3.89
N ASP A 212 -14.12 6.84 -3.40
CA ASP A 212 -15.39 6.66 -4.11
C ASP A 212 -16.30 7.89 -3.88
N GLU A 213 -17.21 8.14 -4.83
CA GLU A 213 -18.23 9.20 -4.74
C GLU A 213 -19.16 9.04 -3.51
N TYR A 214 -19.13 7.88 -2.86
CA TYR A 214 -19.92 7.54 -1.67
C TYR A 214 -19.16 7.64 -0.34
N ASP A 215 -17.86 7.96 -0.37
CA ASP A 215 -16.99 8.06 0.80
C ASP A 215 -17.13 9.41 1.53
N GLU A 216 -18.20 10.19 1.22
CA GLU A 216 -18.49 11.48 1.91
C GLU A 216 -18.66 11.34 3.44
N ASP A 217 -18.84 10.12 3.94
CA ASP A 217 -19.00 9.81 5.37
C ASP A 217 -17.74 9.14 6.00
N GLU A 218 -16.68 8.82 5.23
CA GLU A 218 -15.44 8.37 5.83
C GLU A 218 -14.73 9.55 6.50
N VAL A 219 -14.59 9.44 7.79
CA VAL A 219 -13.85 10.40 8.63
C VAL A 219 -12.43 10.45 8.10
N GLU A 220 -11.98 11.63 7.66
CA GLU A 220 -10.56 11.87 7.33
C GLU A 220 -9.69 11.17 8.39
N ASP A 221 -8.72 10.35 7.94
CA ASP A 221 -7.84 9.60 8.86
C ASP A 221 -7.24 10.50 9.93
N ILE A 222 -7.02 11.78 9.61
CA ILE A 222 -6.53 12.81 10.49
C ILE A 222 -7.43 14.05 10.35
N LYS A 223 -8.30 14.28 11.34
CA LYS A 223 -9.17 15.45 11.38
C LYS A 223 -8.68 16.48 12.39
N GLU A 224 -8.36 17.66 11.92
CA GLU A 224 -8.00 18.79 12.78
C GLU A 224 -9.26 19.38 13.45
N ILE A 225 -9.29 19.40 14.79
CA ILE A 225 -10.38 19.99 15.60
C ILE A 225 -10.01 21.42 16.00
N GLN A 226 -8.77 21.61 16.47
CA GLN A 226 -8.22 22.93 16.76
C GLN A 226 -6.84 23.05 16.09
N PRO A 227 -6.61 24.14 15.33
CA PRO A 227 -5.35 24.35 14.62
C PRO A 227 -4.11 24.16 15.50
N GLU A 228 -3.21 23.30 15.06
CA GLU A 228 -1.93 22.96 15.72
C GLU A 228 -2.04 22.45 17.16
N ARG A 229 -3.22 22.02 17.64
CA ARG A 229 -3.42 21.58 19.03
C ARG A 229 -4.18 20.28 19.20
N GLU A 230 -5.24 20.08 18.44
CA GLU A 230 -6.20 19.03 18.74
C GLU A 230 -6.65 18.34 17.46
N TYR A 231 -6.44 17.04 17.41
CA TYR A 231 -6.73 16.20 16.26
C TYR A 231 -7.50 14.96 16.68
N VAL A 232 -8.38 14.48 15.80
CA VAL A 232 -9.01 13.16 15.91
C VAL A 232 -8.53 12.34 14.74
N VAL A 233 -8.00 11.15 15.04
CA VAL A 233 -7.43 10.25 14.03
C VAL A 233 -8.05 8.86 14.14
N GLN A 234 -8.13 8.18 12.99
CA GLN A 234 -8.51 6.76 12.94
C GLN A 234 -7.47 5.92 13.67
N GLY A 235 -7.88 4.92 14.45
CA GLY A 235 -6.95 4.01 15.14
C GLY A 235 -6.09 3.18 14.19
N SER A 236 -6.49 3.06 12.92
CA SER A 236 -5.75 2.41 11.83
C SER A 236 -4.75 3.33 11.14
N ALA A 237 -4.79 4.64 11.37
CA ALA A 237 -3.88 5.59 10.74
C ALA A 237 -2.42 5.24 11.04
N LYS A 238 -1.58 5.29 10.01
CA LYS A 238 -0.16 4.95 10.13
C LYS A 238 0.59 6.02 10.91
N LEU A 239 1.57 5.60 11.70
CA LEU A 239 2.42 6.52 12.47
C LEU A 239 3.16 7.50 11.57
N ASP A 240 3.63 7.05 10.40
CA ASP A 240 4.36 7.88 9.44
C ASP A 240 3.48 9.02 8.91
N ASP A 241 2.23 8.74 8.56
CA ASP A 241 1.28 9.74 8.05
C ASP A 241 0.92 10.76 9.14
N ILE A 242 0.75 10.31 10.38
CA ILE A 242 0.51 11.17 11.54
C ILE A 242 1.73 12.05 11.83
N ASN A 243 2.94 11.46 11.78
CA ASN A 243 4.20 12.18 12.00
C ASN A 243 4.40 13.29 10.97
N GLU A 244 4.11 13.01 9.70
CA GLU A 244 4.20 13.98 8.62
C GLU A 244 3.15 15.09 8.77
N ALA A 245 1.89 14.74 9.00
CA ALA A 245 0.79 15.69 9.09
C ALA A 245 0.88 16.61 10.32
N LEU A 246 1.27 16.07 11.49
CA LEU A 246 1.32 16.81 12.75
C LEU A 246 2.71 17.34 13.09
N HIS A 247 3.74 17.03 12.30
CA HIS A 247 5.14 17.37 12.55
C HIS A 247 5.63 16.91 13.94
N ILE A 248 5.30 15.67 14.30
CA ILE A 248 5.70 14.99 15.54
C ILE A 248 6.55 13.77 15.23
N ASN A 249 7.04 13.07 16.25
CA ASN A 249 7.81 11.85 16.10
C ASN A 249 7.26 10.77 17.05
N LEU A 250 6.42 9.88 16.52
CA LEU A 250 5.94 8.68 17.16
C LEU A 250 6.67 7.48 16.52
N GLU A 251 7.40 6.72 17.31
CA GLU A 251 8.18 5.57 16.82
C GLU A 251 7.78 4.32 17.61
N SER A 252 7.59 3.20 16.91
CA SER A 252 7.39 1.87 17.46
C SER A 252 8.16 0.85 16.61
N GLU A 253 8.71 -0.18 17.26
CA GLU A 253 9.38 -1.30 16.57
C GLU A 253 8.35 -2.39 16.18
N ASP A 254 7.21 -2.46 16.86
CA ASP A 254 6.25 -3.56 16.75
C ASP A 254 4.94 -3.18 16.05
N TYR A 255 4.61 -1.87 15.94
CA TYR A 255 3.32 -1.40 15.45
C TYR A 255 3.44 -0.23 14.47
N ASP A 256 2.74 -0.34 13.35
CA ASP A 256 2.72 0.70 12.30
C ASP A 256 1.58 1.71 12.47
N SER A 257 0.54 1.39 13.30
CA SER A 257 -0.65 2.23 13.47
C SER A 257 -0.71 2.89 14.85
N ILE A 258 -1.43 4.04 14.93
CA ILE A 258 -1.62 4.77 16.20
C ILE A 258 -2.35 3.92 17.25
N GLY A 259 -3.30 3.10 16.84
CA GLY A 259 -3.99 2.19 17.74
C GLY A 259 -3.06 1.13 18.32
N GLY A 260 -2.17 0.56 17.50
CA GLY A 260 -1.13 -0.38 17.94
C GLY A 260 -0.14 0.32 18.88
N TYR A 261 0.30 1.52 18.54
CA TYR A 261 1.19 2.32 19.37
C TYR A 261 0.61 2.59 20.78
N ILE A 262 -0.69 2.92 20.89
CA ILE A 262 -1.33 3.11 22.19
C ILE A 262 -1.36 1.81 23.00
N ILE A 263 -1.60 0.67 22.37
CA ILE A 263 -1.57 -0.65 23.02
C ILE A 263 -0.18 -0.94 23.58
N GLU A 264 0.88 -0.65 22.80
CA GLU A 264 2.27 -0.77 23.24
C GLU A 264 2.55 0.12 24.47
N GLN A 265 2.20 1.40 24.39
CA GLN A 265 2.42 2.35 25.48
C GLN A 265 1.67 1.99 26.78
N LEU A 266 0.52 1.34 26.67
CA LEU A 266 -0.32 0.95 27.81
C LEU A 266 -0.03 -0.49 28.30
N ASP A 267 0.69 -1.30 27.50
CA ASP A 267 0.92 -2.74 27.73
C ASP A 267 -0.37 -3.53 28.01
N CYS A 268 -1.50 -3.07 27.48
CA CYS A 268 -2.80 -3.72 27.60
C CYS A 268 -3.80 -3.19 26.56
N LEU A 269 -4.88 -3.97 26.32
CA LEU A 269 -6.03 -3.47 25.55
C LEU A 269 -6.72 -2.33 26.32
N PRO A 270 -6.78 -1.11 25.75
CA PRO A 270 -7.33 0.04 26.43
C PRO A 270 -8.87 0.00 26.51
N LYS A 271 -9.42 0.86 27.38
CA LYS A 271 -10.86 1.18 27.43
C LYS A 271 -11.10 2.55 26.85
N GLU A 272 -12.33 2.80 26.40
CA GLU A 272 -12.76 4.14 26.00
C GLU A 272 -12.49 5.17 27.11
N GLY A 273 -11.97 6.32 26.75
CA GLY A 273 -11.53 7.38 27.65
C GLY A 273 -10.16 7.15 28.30
N GLN A 274 -9.52 6.01 28.10
CA GLN A 274 -8.17 5.78 28.60
C GLN A 274 -7.16 6.59 27.81
N SER A 275 -6.16 7.16 28.51
CA SER A 275 -5.17 8.04 27.89
C SER A 275 -3.76 7.71 28.30
N VAL A 276 -2.82 8.00 27.41
CA VAL A 276 -1.39 7.99 27.65
C VAL A 276 -0.82 9.38 27.33
N THR A 277 0.11 9.84 28.15
CA THR A 277 0.85 11.09 27.91
C THR A 277 2.32 10.75 27.71
N LEU A 278 2.84 11.10 26.55
CA LEU A 278 4.20 10.83 26.16
C LEU A 278 5.17 11.82 26.83
N GLU A 279 6.45 11.51 26.87
CA GLU A 279 7.51 12.39 27.39
C GLU A 279 7.59 13.72 26.63
N SER A 280 7.23 13.73 25.37
CA SER A 280 7.09 14.92 24.51
C SER A 280 5.96 15.86 24.93
N GLY A 281 5.09 15.44 25.87
CA GLY A 281 3.90 16.18 26.29
C GLY A 281 2.68 15.94 25.39
N ILE A 282 2.78 15.11 24.35
CA ILE A 282 1.66 14.70 23.51
C ILE A 282 0.76 13.79 24.35
N ARG A 283 -0.54 14.05 24.33
CA ARG A 283 -1.53 13.23 25.01
C ARG A 283 -2.41 12.53 23.98
N LEU A 284 -2.48 11.21 24.07
CA LEU A 284 -3.32 10.34 23.25
C LEU A 284 -4.47 9.81 24.10
N VAL A 285 -5.69 9.86 23.60
CA VAL A 285 -6.88 9.35 24.30
C VAL A 285 -7.66 8.45 23.36
N VAL A 286 -8.08 7.29 23.84
CA VAL A 286 -8.95 6.38 23.09
C VAL A 286 -10.39 6.88 23.19
N ASP A 287 -10.92 7.44 22.11
CA ASP A 287 -12.28 7.98 22.07
C ASP A 287 -13.33 6.88 21.84
N ARG A 288 -13.04 5.95 20.93
CA ARG A 288 -13.97 4.88 20.58
C ARG A 288 -13.26 3.56 20.29
N LEU A 289 -13.92 2.47 20.70
CA LEU A 289 -13.50 1.10 20.42
C LEU A 289 -14.58 0.40 19.58
N ASP A 290 -14.16 -0.36 18.58
CA ASP A 290 -14.99 -1.40 17.97
C ASP A 290 -14.47 -2.76 18.45
N LYS A 291 -15.27 -3.43 19.31
CA LYS A 291 -14.90 -4.69 19.99
C LYS A 291 -13.57 -4.59 20.74
N ASN A 292 -12.47 -5.09 20.12
CA ASN A 292 -11.12 -5.08 20.68
C ASN A 292 -10.16 -4.18 19.89
N ARG A 293 -10.66 -3.39 18.93
CA ARG A 293 -9.88 -2.51 18.08
C ARG A 293 -10.13 -1.07 18.48
N ILE A 294 -9.08 -0.27 18.56
CA ILE A 294 -9.20 1.17 18.68
C ILE A 294 -9.68 1.72 17.34
N GLU A 295 -10.83 2.40 17.36
CA GLU A 295 -11.44 2.98 16.17
C GLU A 295 -11.07 4.44 16.02
N LEU A 296 -11.16 5.23 17.10
CA LEU A 296 -10.84 6.64 17.11
C LEU A 296 -9.91 7.01 18.27
N VAL A 297 -8.93 7.85 17.96
CA VAL A 297 -7.94 8.38 18.89
C VAL A 297 -7.98 9.90 18.85
N HIS A 298 -8.00 10.52 20.01
CA HIS A 298 -7.88 11.96 20.18
C HIS A 298 -6.43 12.31 20.56
N ILE A 299 -5.80 13.22 19.79
CA ILE A 299 -4.43 13.66 20.00
C ILE A 299 -4.42 15.12 20.43
N TRP A 300 -3.78 15.41 21.56
CA TRP A 300 -3.49 16.77 22.01
C TRP A 300 -2.00 17.04 21.95
N LEU A 301 -1.63 18.09 21.24
CA LEU A 301 -0.24 18.57 21.18
C LEU A 301 0.01 19.55 22.31
N PRO A 302 1.21 19.57 22.89
CA PRO A 302 1.61 20.54 23.91
C PRO A 302 1.63 21.96 23.35
N GLU A 303 1.33 22.97 24.18
CA GLU A 303 1.48 24.37 23.77
C GLU A 303 2.94 24.68 23.39
N LYS A 304 3.15 25.21 22.18
CA LYS A 304 4.44 25.78 21.81
C LYS A 304 4.78 26.90 22.79
N LYS A 305 5.78 26.73 23.66
CA LYS A 305 6.32 27.83 24.47
C LYS A 305 6.81 28.91 23.53
N THR A 306 6.08 30.01 23.46
CA THR A 306 6.56 31.24 22.85
C THR A 306 7.80 31.68 23.67
N GLU A 307 9.00 31.49 23.14
CA GLU A 307 10.18 32.12 23.69
C GLU A 307 9.96 33.63 23.55
N THR A 308 9.56 34.24 24.66
CA THR A 308 9.60 35.68 24.79
C THR A 308 11.07 36.05 24.77
N GLU A 309 11.56 36.62 23.65
CA GLU A 309 12.84 37.30 23.60
C GLU A 309 12.83 38.39 24.67
N GLU A 310 13.42 38.09 25.81
CA GLU A 310 14.00 39.15 26.68
C GLU A 310 15.25 39.63 25.99
N GLN A 311 15.12 40.74 25.25
CA GLN A 311 16.28 41.56 24.91
C GLN A 311 16.64 42.45 26.11
N PRO A 312 17.92 42.51 26.52
CA PRO A 312 18.40 43.39 27.54
C PRO A 312 18.52 44.86 27.06
#